data_d98f7334f3bd92423499d8958f9a1561
#
_entry.id   d98f7334f3bd92423499d8958f9a1561
#
_cell.length_a   1.000
_cell.length_b   1.000
_cell.length_c   1.000
_cell.angle_alpha   90.00
_cell.angle_beta   90.00
_cell.angle_gamma   90.00
#
_symmetry.space_group_name_H-M   'P 1'
#
loop_
_entity.id
_entity.type
_entity.pdbx_description
1 polymer ?
#
loop_
_entity_poly.entity_id
_entity_poly.type
_entity_poly.pdbx_seq_one_letter_code
_entity_poly.pdbx_strand_id
1 'polypeptide(L)'
;MARRRFSILVVDDDSYTRDGLITLLESWGYEASAAADGAVALKSCEKELPHAIVTDLMMPGMKGLEFVEALGERVQQVAIIVLTGQATIETAVQAIKLGAYDYLTKPLEPERLRSVLEKGLKQVSLAREAGALRQRLESPLGSYGALVGKSAPMRQLYQRLSQMAATDAAVLVSGESGTGKELVARTIHDLSPRREGIFLPLNCPATTPTLMESELFGHEKGAFTGATDRHQGCFEQADGGTLFLDEITEMAAEMQAKFLRVLEEGQVRRIGGNTTIPVSVRVVAATNRPPATAVKEGKLRQDLFYRLSVFNLELPPLRERGEDIPLLARYFLESFAEKYRRQVLPWATDFSTALASHSWPGNVRELRNAMERLAVMAPGPNLTAEDFKQFCLNPQPQETPEVEPVSLAEAERQAIERALASSGGNKTQAARLLGITPKTLNAKLALYNKE
;
A
#
# COMPACT_ATOMS: atom_id res chain seq x y z
N MET A 1 2.62 -22.41 11.28
CA MET A 1 1.98 -22.16 9.96
C MET A 1 0.60 -22.80 10.00
N ALA A 2 -0.48 -22.02 10.11
CA ALA A 2 -1.82 -22.54 9.93
C ALA A 2 -1.98 -22.86 8.44
N ARG A 3 -1.98 -24.15 8.08
CA ARG A 3 -2.32 -24.60 6.73
C ARG A 3 -3.74 -24.08 6.43
N ARG A 4 -3.94 -23.27 5.39
CA ARG A 4 -5.28 -23.00 4.83
C ARG A 4 -5.95 -24.34 4.61
N ARG A 5 -6.96 -24.68 5.38
CA ARG A 5 -7.75 -25.89 5.16
C ARG A 5 -8.62 -25.66 3.94
N PHE A 6 -8.35 -26.38 2.86
CA PHE A 6 -9.22 -26.38 1.69
C PHE A 6 -10.52 -27.10 2.03
N SER A 7 -11.67 -26.50 1.70
CA SER A 7 -12.99 -27.09 1.86
C SER A 7 -13.36 -27.94 0.64
N ILE A 8 -13.84 -29.15 0.83
CA ILE A 8 -14.22 -30.09 -0.22
C ILE A 8 -15.64 -30.58 0.06
N LEU A 9 -16.51 -30.51 -0.95
CA LEU A 9 -17.87 -31.05 -0.89
C LEU A 9 -17.92 -32.40 -1.59
N VAL A 10 -18.37 -33.43 -0.87
CA VAL A 10 -18.62 -34.78 -1.41
C VAL A 10 -20.11 -34.93 -1.71
N VAL A 11 -20.45 -35.29 -2.94
CA VAL A 11 -21.83 -35.49 -3.42
C VAL A 11 -21.98 -36.91 -3.94
N ASP A 12 -22.66 -37.76 -3.19
CA ASP A 12 -22.89 -39.16 -3.54
C ASP A 12 -24.17 -39.61 -2.83
N ASP A 13 -25.04 -40.38 -3.46
CA ASP A 13 -26.28 -40.88 -2.87
C ASP A 13 -26.03 -42.05 -1.91
N ASP A 14 -24.97 -42.82 -2.11
CA ASP A 14 -24.55 -43.88 -1.20
C ASP A 14 -23.85 -43.33 0.05
N SER A 15 -24.48 -43.53 1.21
CA SER A 15 -23.93 -43.03 2.47
C SER A 15 -22.56 -43.61 2.84
N TYR A 16 -22.30 -44.89 2.52
CA TYR A 16 -21.06 -45.56 2.84
C TYR A 16 -19.90 -44.98 2.01
N THR A 17 -20.11 -44.77 0.71
CA THR A 17 -19.13 -44.12 -0.16
C THR A 17 -18.86 -42.69 0.27
N ARG A 18 -19.90 -41.95 0.62
CA ARG A 18 -19.81 -40.57 1.07
C ARG A 18 -19.02 -40.45 2.37
N ASP A 19 -19.35 -41.24 3.40
CA ASP A 19 -18.67 -41.22 4.70
C ASP A 19 -17.20 -41.71 4.57
N GLY A 20 -16.94 -42.70 3.75
CA GLY A 20 -15.59 -43.17 3.42
C GLY A 20 -14.73 -42.07 2.79
N LEU A 21 -15.30 -41.35 1.81
CA LEU A 21 -14.60 -40.23 1.16
C LEU A 21 -14.31 -39.07 2.14
N ILE A 22 -15.26 -38.72 2.99
CA ILE A 22 -15.07 -37.69 4.01
C ILE A 22 -13.92 -38.08 4.94
N THR A 23 -13.94 -39.28 5.48
CA THR A 23 -12.87 -39.78 6.37
C THR A 23 -11.52 -39.75 5.70
N LEU A 24 -11.45 -40.13 4.42
CA LEU A 24 -10.22 -40.10 3.63
C LEU A 24 -9.69 -38.67 3.44
N LEU A 25 -10.56 -37.74 3.06
CA LEU A 25 -10.22 -36.34 2.81
C LEU A 25 -9.77 -35.63 4.10
N GLU A 26 -10.45 -35.89 5.20
CA GLU A 26 -10.07 -35.37 6.52
C GLU A 26 -8.72 -35.91 6.99
N SER A 27 -8.41 -37.19 6.70
CA SER A 27 -7.08 -37.78 6.98
C SER A 27 -5.94 -37.07 6.25
N TRP A 28 -6.21 -36.47 5.08
CA TRP A 28 -5.27 -35.65 4.32
C TRP A 28 -5.23 -34.19 4.78
N GLY A 29 -6.07 -33.80 5.76
CA GLY A 29 -6.10 -32.48 6.37
C GLY A 29 -6.98 -31.47 5.65
N TYR A 30 -7.90 -31.92 4.78
CA TYR A 30 -8.95 -31.12 4.17
C TYR A 30 -10.16 -30.98 5.10
N GLU A 31 -10.96 -29.95 4.87
CA GLU A 31 -12.26 -29.75 5.52
C GLU A 31 -13.33 -30.32 4.59
N ALA A 32 -13.95 -31.46 4.97
CA ALA A 32 -14.89 -32.16 4.11
C ALA A 32 -16.33 -31.95 4.57
N SER A 33 -17.24 -31.77 3.62
CA SER A 33 -18.70 -31.69 3.84
C SER A 33 -19.43 -32.60 2.88
N ALA A 34 -20.69 -32.94 3.19
CA ALA A 34 -21.47 -33.94 2.47
C ALA A 34 -22.77 -33.37 1.91
N ALA A 35 -23.15 -33.87 0.74
CA ALA A 35 -24.50 -33.73 0.19
C ALA A 35 -24.97 -35.07 -0.38
N ALA A 36 -26.24 -35.41 -0.19
CA ALA A 36 -26.81 -36.69 -0.62
C ALA A 36 -27.30 -36.69 -2.08
N ASP A 37 -27.45 -35.51 -2.68
CA ASP A 37 -27.87 -35.33 -4.07
C ASP A 37 -27.42 -33.99 -4.63
N GLY A 38 -27.55 -33.80 -5.94
CA GLY A 38 -27.15 -32.58 -6.63
C GLY A 38 -27.94 -31.33 -6.19
N ALA A 39 -29.19 -31.46 -5.78
CA ALA A 39 -30.00 -30.30 -5.37
C ALA A 39 -29.59 -29.79 -3.99
N VAL A 40 -29.25 -30.67 -3.05
CA VAL A 40 -28.70 -30.34 -1.75
C VAL A 40 -27.29 -29.72 -1.92
N ALA A 41 -26.48 -30.29 -2.82
CA ALA A 41 -25.16 -29.76 -3.15
C ALA A 41 -25.22 -28.35 -3.72
N LEU A 42 -26.18 -28.07 -4.63
CA LEU A 42 -26.35 -26.74 -5.22
C LEU A 42 -26.72 -25.70 -4.15
N LYS A 43 -27.64 -26.01 -3.27
CA LYS A 43 -28.00 -25.13 -2.13
C LYS A 43 -26.82 -24.86 -1.20
N SER A 44 -25.96 -25.86 -0.98
CA SER A 44 -24.75 -25.68 -0.18
C SER A 44 -23.77 -24.74 -0.88
N CYS A 45 -23.57 -24.90 -2.19
CA CYS A 45 -22.70 -24.04 -3.01
C CYS A 45 -23.23 -22.60 -3.15
N GLU A 46 -24.55 -22.36 -2.99
CA GLU A 46 -25.13 -21.02 -2.95
C GLU A 46 -24.75 -20.25 -1.67
N LYS A 47 -24.61 -20.95 -0.55
CA LYS A 47 -24.22 -20.36 0.74
C LYS A 47 -22.72 -20.11 0.79
N GLU A 48 -21.94 -21.13 0.44
CA GLU A 48 -20.48 -21.08 0.43
C GLU A 48 -19.93 -22.03 -0.63
N LEU A 49 -19.15 -21.49 -1.58
CA LEU A 49 -18.59 -22.27 -2.67
C LEU A 49 -17.32 -22.99 -2.19
N PRO A 50 -17.28 -24.35 -2.16
CA PRO A 50 -16.11 -25.09 -1.73
C PRO A 50 -14.91 -24.88 -2.68
N HIS A 51 -13.72 -25.32 -2.28
CA HIS A 51 -12.54 -25.26 -3.14
C HIS A 51 -12.50 -26.42 -4.16
N ALA A 52 -13.07 -27.57 -3.79
CA ALA A 52 -13.28 -28.69 -4.69
C ALA A 52 -14.61 -29.38 -4.42
N ILE A 53 -15.13 -30.06 -5.43
CA ILE A 53 -16.32 -30.89 -5.36
C ILE A 53 -15.95 -32.27 -5.93
N VAL A 54 -16.28 -33.31 -5.19
CA VAL A 54 -16.20 -34.71 -5.64
C VAL A 54 -17.62 -35.23 -5.76
N THR A 55 -18.12 -35.43 -6.97
CA THR A 55 -19.53 -35.80 -7.21
C THR A 55 -19.67 -37.12 -7.96
N ASP A 56 -20.62 -37.97 -7.55
CA ASP A 56 -21.02 -39.10 -8.37
C ASP A 56 -21.74 -38.59 -9.62
N LEU A 57 -21.55 -39.35 -10.72
CA LEU A 57 -22.24 -39.11 -11.96
C LEU A 57 -23.73 -39.50 -11.90
N MET A 58 -24.03 -40.63 -11.27
CA MET A 58 -25.36 -41.26 -11.27
C MET A 58 -25.98 -41.20 -9.88
N MET A 59 -26.83 -40.20 -9.66
CA MET A 59 -27.57 -40.02 -8.42
C MET A 59 -29.08 -39.90 -8.69
N PRO A 60 -29.93 -40.30 -7.75
CA PRO A 60 -31.38 -40.05 -7.82
C PRO A 60 -31.67 -38.55 -7.84
N GLY A 61 -32.67 -38.15 -8.62
CA GLY A 61 -33.05 -36.73 -8.73
C GLY A 61 -32.11 -35.99 -9.68
N MET A 62 -31.34 -35.02 -9.17
CA MET A 62 -30.38 -34.25 -9.97
C MET A 62 -29.08 -35.03 -10.15
N LYS A 63 -28.76 -35.41 -11.37
CA LYS A 63 -27.53 -36.14 -11.73
C LYS A 63 -26.29 -35.26 -11.59
N GLY A 64 -25.09 -35.86 -11.46
CA GLY A 64 -23.84 -35.16 -11.32
C GLY A 64 -23.54 -34.18 -12.46
N LEU A 65 -23.82 -34.50 -13.70
CA LEU A 65 -23.65 -33.60 -14.85
C LEU A 65 -24.64 -32.43 -14.82
N GLU A 66 -25.90 -32.67 -14.48
CA GLU A 66 -26.92 -31.63 -14.33
C GLU A 66 -26.56 -30.65 -13.21
N PHE A 67 -25.98 -31.17 -12.12
CA PHE A 67 -25.45 -30.37 -11.05
C PHE A 67 -24.27 -29.48 -11.51
N VAL A 68 -23.31 -30.03 -12.25
CA VAL A 68 -22.19 -29.27 -12.83
C VAL A 68 -22.71 -28.17 -13.76
N GLU A 69 -23.67 -28.47 -14.62
CA GLU A 69 -24.29 -27.48 -15.52
C GLU A 69 -25.03 -26.38 -14.75
N ALA A 70 -25.73 -26.72 -13.65
CA ALA A 70 -26.46 -25.78 -12.80
C ALA A 70 -25.54 -24.81 -12.02
N LEU A 71 -24.26 -25.15 -11.82
CA LEU A 71 -23.26 -24.24 -11.22
C LEU A 71 -22.92 -23.06 -12.13
N GLY A 72 -23.10 -23.16 -13.44
CA GLY A 72 -22.88 -22.10 -14.41
C GLY A 72 -21.47 -21.53 -14.35
N GLU A 73 -21.31 -20.21 -14.31
CA GLU A 73 -19.99 -19.54 -14.26
C GLU A 73 -19.14 -19.89 -13.02
N ARG A 74 -19.77 -20.39 -11.95
CA ARG A 74 -19.06 -20.79 -10.71
C ARG A 74 -18.15 -22.00 -10.89
N VAL A 75 -18.38 -22.79 -11.95
CA VAL A 75 -17.52 -23.95 -12.31
C VAL A 75 -16.04 -23.55 -12.44
N GLN A 76 -15.75 -22.34 -12.92
CA GLN A 76 -14.37 -21.84 -13.05
C GLN A 76 -13.67 -21.55 -11.71
N GLN A 77 -14.44 -21.50 -10.62
CA GLN A 77 -13.95 -21.15 -9.29
C GLN A 77 -13.83 -22.35 -8.34
N VAL A 78 -14.11 -23.56 -8.82
CA VAL A 78 -14.12 -24.80 -8.03
C VAL A 78 -13.56 -25.97 -8.84
N ALA A 79 -12.72 -26.82 -8.23
CA ALA A 79 -12.22 -28.03 -8.88
C ALA A 79 -13.26 -29.15 -8.78
N ILE A 80 -13.95 -29.46 -9.87
CA ILE A 80 -14.99 -30.49 -9.90
C ILE A 80 -14.42 -31.80 -10.42
N ILE A 81 -14.46 -32.84 -9.60
CA ILE A 81 -14.04 -34.21 -9.94
C ILE A 81 -15.27 -35.08 -9.98
N VAL A 82 -15.53 -35.69 -11.16
CA VAL A 82 -16.70 -36.54 -11.34
C VAL A 82 -16.29 -38.00 -11.13
N LEU A 83 -17.03 -38.74 -10.28
CA LEU A 83 -16.87 -40.16 -10.06
C LEU A 83 -17.88 -40.94 -10.94
N THR A 84 -17.46 -42.05 -11.50
CA THR A 84 -18.33 -42.88 -12.35
C THR A 84 -18.06 -44.35 -12.17
N GLY A 85 -19.10 -45.17 -12.10
CA GLY A 85 -19.02 -46.64 -12.08
C GLY A 85 -18.84 -47.25 -13.51
N GLN A 86 -19.24 -46.51 -14.54
CA GLN A 86 -19.10 -46.90 -15.93
C GLN A 86 -18.56 -45.72 -16.74
N ALA A 87 -17.25 -45.72 -16.99
CA ALA A 87 -16.64 -44.69 -17.81
C ALA A 87 -16.87 -45.01 -19.30
N THR A 88 -17.71 -44.21 -19.95
CA THR A 88 -17.71 -44.14 -21.41
C THR A 88 -16.94 -42.88 -21.84
N ILE A 89 -16.34 -42.95 -23.02
CA ILE A 89 -15.61 -41.79 -23.57
C ILE A 89 -16.57 -40.60 -23.70
N GLU A 90 -17.82 -40.84 -24.00
CA GLU A 90 -18.86 -39.82 -24.18
C GLU A 90 -19.17 -39.06 -22.85
N THR A 91 -19.35 -39.76 -21.72
CA THR A 91 -19.65 -39.17 -20.43
C THR A 91 -18.47 -38.40 -19.89
N ALA A 92 -17.24 -38.86 -20.10
CA ALA A 92 -16.03 -38.19 -19.71
C ALA A 92 -15.84 -36.86 -20.49
N VAL A 93 -16.01 -36.91 -21.82
CA VAL A 93 -15.94 -35.74 -22.68
C VAL A 93 -17.02 -34.72 -22.35
N GLN A 94 -18.23 -35.17 -22.00
CA GLN A 94 -19.32 -34.28 -21.60
C GLN A 94 -19.02 -33.59 -20.26
N ALA A 95 -18.51 -34.32 -19.27
CA ALA A 95 -18.10 -33.73 -17.99
C ALA A 95 -17.06 -32.62 -18.15
N ILE A 96 -16.02 -32.87 -18.95
CA ILE A 96 -14.97 -31.87 -19.23
C ILE A 96 -15.53 -30.68 -20.02
N LYS A 97 -16.41 -30.87 -20.99
CA LYS A 97 -17.07 -29.77 -21.72
C LYS A 97 -17.94 -28.88 -20.82
N LEU A 98 -18.56 -29.44 -19.77
CA LEU A 98 -19.33 -28.71 -18.78
C LEU A 98 -18.45 -28.02 -17.72
N GLY A 99 -17.12 -28.25 -17.78
CA GLY A 99 -16.14 -27.58 -16.90
C GLY A 99 -15.66 -28.40 -15.70
N ALA A 100 -15.94 -29.71 -15.66
CA ALA A 100 -15.30 -30.59 -14.69
C ALA A 100 -13.78 -30.56 -14.89
N TYR A 101 -13.05 -30.55 -13.77
CA TYR A 101 -11.58 -30.56 -13.79
C TYR A 101 -11.03 -31.93 -14.25
N ASP A 102 -11.62 -33.00 -13.73
CA ASP A 102 -11.23 -34.36 -14.12
C ASP A 102 -12.39 -35.35 -13.80
N TYR A 103 -12.24 -36.56 -14.26
CA TYR A 103 -13.15 -37.67 -13.92
C TYR A 103 -12.36 -38.90 -13.44
N LEU A 104 -12.91 -39.66 -12.53
CA LEU A 104 -12.32 -40.87 -11.98
C LEU A 104 -13.32 -42.04 -11.99
N THR A 105 -12.82 -43.24 -12.25
CA THR A 105 -13.62 -44.47 -12.25
C THR A 105 -13.70 -45.11 -10.87
N LYS A 106 -14.86 -45.64 -10.51
CA LYS A 106 -15.01 -46.54 -9.37
C LYS A 106 -14.57 -47.98 -9.79
N PRO A 107 -13.81 -48.74 -8.99
CA PRO A 107 -13.38 -48.43 -7.61
C PRO A 107 -12.31 -47.34 -7.59
N LEU A 108 -12.43 -46.46 -6.61
CA LEU A 108 -11.57 -45.29 -6.49
C LEU A 108 -10.20 -45.64 -5.87
N GLU A 109 -9.14 -45.27 -6.54
CA GLU A 109 -7.78 -45.35 -6.01
C GLU A 109 -7.45 -44.10 -5.24
N PRO A 110 -7.18 -44.19 -3.91
CA PRO A 110 -6.92 -43.01 -3.06
C PRO A 110 -5.80 -42.10 -3.57
N GLU A 111 -4.68 -42.68 -4.00
CA GLU A 111 -3.52 -41.92 -4.51
C GLU A 111 -3.86 -41.12 -5.79
N ARG A 112 -4.69 -41.70 -6.67
CA ARG A 112 -5.15 -41.01 -7.88
C ARG A 112 -6.07 -39.85 -7.55
N LEU A 113 -7.04 -40.03 -6.64
CA LEU A 113 -7.90 -38.95 -6.15
C LEU A 113 -7.07 -37.83 -5.54
N ARG A 114 -6.09 -38.15 -4.70
CA ARG A 114 -5.19 -37.20 -4.07
C ARG A 114 -4.44 -36.36 -5.09
N SER A 115 -3.82 -37.01 -6.08
CA SER A 115 -3.05 -36.32 -7.13
C SER A 115 -3.92 -35.36 -7.95
N VAL A 116 -5.14 -35.76 -8.30
CA VAL A 116 -6.08 -34.95 -9.06
C VAL A 116 -6.57 -33.76 -8.23
N LEU A 117 -6.93 -34.01 -6.96
CA LEU A 117 -7.34 -32.95 -6.02
C LEU A 117 -6.25 -31.90 -5.81
N GLU A 118 -5.01 -32.30 -5.54
CA GLU A 118 -3.90 -31.37 -5.32
C GLU A 118 -3.67 -30.46 -6.54
N LYS A 119 -3.74 -31.01 -7.76
CA LYS A 119 -3.59 -30.24 -9.00
C LYS A 119 -4.79 -29.30 -9.22
N GLY A 120 -6.02 -29.79 -9.02
CA GLY A 120 -7.24 -29.01 -9.18
C GLY A 120 -7.33 -27.86 -8.16
N LEU A 121 -7.01 -28.13 -6.89
CA LEU A 121 -6.97 -27.13 -5.84
C LEU A 121 -5.93 -26.03 -6.11
N LYS A 122 -4.76 -26.40 -6.65
CA LYS A 122 -3.73 -25.42 -7.05
C LYS A 122 -4.23 -24.52 -8.18
N GLN A 123 -4.90 -25.09 -9.20
CA GLN A 123 -5.46 -24.31 -10.31
C GLN A 123 -6.56 -23.36 -9.82
N VAL A 124 -7.48 -23.84 -8.98
CA VAL A 124 -8.57 -23.03 -8.40
C VAL A 124 -8.04 -21.93 -7.50
N SER A 125 -7.01 -22.20 -6.68
CA SER A 125 -6.37 -21.19 -5.86
C SER A 125 -5.83 -20.04 -6.72
N LEU A 126 -5.11 -20.37 -7.81
CA LEU A 126 -4.61 -19.36 -8.75
C LEU A 126 -5.75 -18.61 -9.46
N ALA A 127 -6.81 -19.29 -9.85
CA ALA A 127 -7.98 -18.67 -10.50
C ALA A 127 -8.74 -17.74 -9.54
N ARG A 128 -8.95 -18.16 -8.27
CA ARG A 128 -9.56 -17.32 -7.23
C ARG A 128 -8.71 -16.11 -6.88
N GLU A 129 -7.39 -16.26 -6.79
CA GLU A 129 -6.47 -15.15 -6.59
C GLU A 129 -6.53 -14.16 -7.76
N ALA A 130 -6.54 -14.67 -9.01
CA ALA A 130 -6.70 -13.83 -10.18
C ALA A 130 -8.08 -13.14 -10.25
N GLY A 131 -9.15 -13.84 -9.85
CA GLY A 131 -10.51 -13.29 -9.77
C GLY A 131 -10.66 -12.22 -8.69
N ALA A 132 -10.13 -12.47 -7.49
CA ALA A 132 -10.09 -11.49 -6.40
C ALA A 132 -9.27 -10.25 -6.78
N LEU A 133 -8.20 -10.45 -7.58
CA LEU A 133 -7.39 -9.38 -8.16
C LEU A 133 -8.21 -8.55 -9.16
N ARG A 134 -8.95 -9.22 -10.07
CA ARG A 134 -9.86 -8.55 -11.02
C ARG A 134 -10.97 -7.78 -10.31
N GLN A 135 -11.64 -8.36 -9.33
CA GLN A 135 -12.67 -7.69 -8.54
C GLN A 135 -12.13 -6.46 -7.79
N ARG A 136 -10.89 -6.51 -7.30
CA ARG A 136 -10.22 -5.35 -6.69
C ARG A 136 -9.88 -4.28 -7.73
N LEU A 137 -9.56 -4.67 -8.96
CA LEU A 137 -9.33 -3.76 -10.09
C LEU A 137 -10.64 -3.15 -10.64
N GLU A 138 -11.77 -3.86 -10.50
CA GLU A 138 -13.11 -3.46 -10.93
C GLU A 138 -13.91 -2.78 -9.82
N SER A 139 -13.30 -2.54 -8.64
CA SER A 139 -13.90 -1.72 -7.59
C SER A 139 -14.32 -0.36 -8.18
N PRO A 140 -15.52 0.19 -7.84
CA PRO A 140 -15.97 1.48 -8.32
C PRO A 140 -14.97 2.61 -8.08
N LEU A 141 -14.08 2.45 -7.09
CA LEU A 141 -13.00 3.38 -6.77
C LEU A 141 -11.67 3.05 -7.48
N GLY A 142 -11.59 1.96 -8.30
CA GLY A 142 -10.32 1.55 -8.91
C GLY A 142 -9.22 1.32 -7.87
N SER A 143 -9.56 0.78 -6.70
CA SER A 143 -8.59 0.62 -5.61
C SER A 143 -7.87 -0.71 -5.66
N TYR A 144 -6.55 -0.69 -5.42
CA TYR A 144 -5.69 -1.86 -5.28
C TYR A 144 -4.94 -1.79 -3.94
N GLY A 145 -5.43 -2.49 -2.93
CA GLY A 145 -4.97 -2.28 -1.56
C GLY A 145 -5.29 -0.85 -1.09
N ALA A 146 -4.29 -0.13 -0.62
CA ALA A 146 -4.39 1.28 -0.24
C ALA A 146 -4.24 2.25 -1.43
N LEU A 147 -3.90 1.74 -2.63
CA LEU A 147 -3.71 2.54 -3.83
C LEU A 147 -5.05 2.79 -4.53
N VAL A 148 -5.29 4.03 -4.93
CA VAL A 148 -6.49 4.46 -5.67
C VAL A 148 -6.08 4.98 -7.04
N GLY A 149 -6.72 4.45 -8.10
CA GLY A 149 -6.49 4.86 -9.48
C GLY A 149 -7.06 3.85 -10.48
N LYS A 150 -7.64 4.35 -11.57
CA LYS A 150 -8.23 3.55 -12.66
C LYS A 150 -7.59 3.83 -14.02
N SER A 151 -6.66 4.79 -14.10
CA SER A 151 -5.97 5.14 -15.33
C SER A 151 -5.19 3.96 -15.92
N ALA A 152 -4.94 3.98 -17.23
CA ALA A 152 -4.19 2.91 -17.90
C ALA A 152 -2.79 2.69 -17.30
N PRO A 153 -2.00 3.74 -16.96
CA PRO A 153 -0.71 3.55 -16.28
C PRO A 153 -0.85 2.86 -14.91
N MET A 154 -1.89 3.20 -14.13
CA MET A 154 -2.11 2.57 -12.82
C MET A 154 -2.53 1.11 -12.94
N ARG A 155 -3.35 0.74 -13.92
CA ARG A 155 -3.71 -0.65 -14.19
C ARG A 155 -2.50 -1.50 -14.57
N GLN A 156 -1.59 -0.98 -15.39
CA GLN A 156 -0.33 -1.65 -15.71
C GLN A 156 0.57 -1.81 -14.47
N LEU A 157 0.63 -0.78 -13.64
CA LEU A 157 1.35 -0.82 -12.37
C LEU A 157 0.80 -1.95 -11.47
N TYR A 158 -0.52 -2.06 -11.31
CA TYR A 158 -1.15 -3.10 -10.47
C TYR A 158 -0.85 -4.51 -10.96
N GLN A 159 -0.84 -4.74 -12.28
CA GLN A 159 -0.46 -6.04 -12.85
C GLN A 159 0.98 -6.43 -12.51
N ARG A 160 1.92 -5.47 -12.61
CA ARG A 160 3.32 -5.70 -12.23
C ARG A 160 3.47 -5.92 -10.72
N LEU A 161 2.76 -5.14 -9.90
CA LEU A 161 2.77 -5.27 -8.45
C LEU A 161 2.42 -6.68 -7.98
N SER A 162 1.37 -7.28 -8.54
CA SER A 162 0.93 -8.63 -8.14
C SER A 162 1.97 -9.70 -8.46
N GLN A 163 2.65 -9.59 -9.61
CA GLN A 163 3.73 -10.51 -9.98
C GLN A 163 4.95 -10.39 -9.06
N MET A 164 5.35 -9.16 -8.75
CA MET A 164 6.49 -8.88 -7.87
C MET A 164 6.20 -9.25 -6.42
N ALA A 165 4.98 -9.01 -5.95
CA ALA A 165 4.58 -9.32 -4.58
C ALA A 165 4.68 -10.81 -4.24
N ALA A 166 4.41 -11.69 -5.20
CA ALA A 166 4.47 -13.14 -5.03
C ALA A 166 5.90 -13.69 -4.78
N THR A 167 6.94 -12.87 -4.97
CA THR A 167 8.35 -13.25 -4.82
C THR A 167 8.99 -12.58 -3.61
N ASP A 168 10.11 -13.12 -3.12
CA ASP A 168 10.94 -12.50 -2.06
C ASP A 168 12.03 -11.57 -2.61
N ALA A 169 12.06 -11.35 -3.92
CA ALA A 169 13.08 -10.52 -4.57
C ALA A 169 12.97 -9.06 -4.14
N ALA A 170 14.11 -8.36 -4.16
CA ALA A 170 14.17 -6.91 -3.91
C ALA A 170 13.43 -6.14 -5.01
N VAL A 171 12.79 -5.04 -4.62
CA VAL A 171 12.06 -4.16 -5.53
C VAL A 171 12.55 -2.74 -5.36
N LEU A 172 12.93 -2.10 -6.47
CA LEU A 172 13.26 -0.68 -6.51
C LEU A 172 12.08 0.10 -7.09
N VAL A 173 11.52 1.00 -6.28
CA VAL A 173 10.39 1.85 -6.64
C VAL A 173 10.90 3.25 -6.95
N SER A 174 10.74 3.70 -8.18
CA SER A 174 11.10 5.07 -8.59
C SER A 174 9.86 5.91 -8.91
N GLY A 175 9.97 7.22 -8.80
CA GLY A 175 8.91 8.16 -9.12
C GLY A 175 9.02 9.45 -8.33
N GLU A 176 8.43 10.52 -8.84
CA GLU A 176 8.47 11.84 -8.22
C GLU A 176 8.02 11.84 -6.76
N SER A 177 8.42 12.89 -6.03
CA SER A 177 7.95 13.05 -4.65
C SER A 177 6.42 13.16 -4.60
N GLY A 178 5.80 12.52 -3.60
CA GLY A 178 4.36 12.57 -3.41
C GLY A 178 3.52 11.66 -4.32
N THR A 179 4.13 10.79 -5.15
CA THR A 179 3.39 9.85 -6.03
C THR A 179 2.78 8.66 -5.30
N GLY A 180 3.23 8.35 -4.07
CA GLY A 180 2.72 7.24 -3.26
C GLY A 180 3.64 6.01 -3.19
N LYS A 181 4.95 6.19 -3.31
CA LYS A 181 5.95 5.10 -3.25
C LYS A 181 5.84 4.23 -2.01
N GLU A 182 5.61 4.83 -0.84
CA GLU A 182 5.41 4.08 0.42
C GLU A 182 4.16 3.20 0.39
N LEU A 183 3.04 3.71 -0.16
CA LEU A 183 1.82 2.93 -0.31
C LEU A 183 2.03 1.73 -1.24
N VAL A 184 2.82 1.90 -2.30
CA VAL A 184 3.23 0.81 -3.19
C VAL A 184 4.04 -0.23 -2.44
N ALA A 185 5.04 0.19 -1.65
CA ALA A 185 5.87 -0.72 -0.85
C ALA A 185 5.02 -1.50 0.18
N ARG A 186 4.09 -0.84 0.84
CA ARG A 186 3.14 -1.49 1.76
C ARG A 186 2.24 -2.49 1.03
N THR A 187 1.73 -2.12 -0.14
CA THR A 187 0.91 -3.02 -0.97
C THR A 187 1.70 -4.26 -1.42
N ILE A 188 2.99 -4.10 -1.76
CA ILE A 188 3.88 -5.23 -2.06
C ILE A 188 4.02 -6.16 -0.85
N HIS A 189 4.18 -5.62 0.35
CA HIS A 189 4.25 -6.39 1.57
C HIS A 189 2.94 -7.13 1.87
N ASP A 190 1.80 -6.43 1.84
CA ASP A 190 0.47 -6.96 2.17
C ASP A 190 0.05 -8.12 1.22
N LEU A 191 0.55 -8.10 -0.02
CA LEU A 191 0.28 -9.13 -1.03
C LEU A 191 1.36 -10.23 -1.07
N SER A 192 2.42 -10.12 -0.26
CA SER A 192 3.54 -11.04 -0.26
C SER A 192 3.33 -12.26 0.65
N PRO A 193 4.15 -13.31 0.51
CA PRO A 193 4.20 -14.41 1.46
C PRO A 193 4.59 -13.95 2.89
N ARG A 194 5.19 -12.75 3.04
CA ARG A 194 5.63 -12.16 4.31
C ARG A 194 4.62 -11.18 4.94
N ARG A 195 3.39 -11.13 4.46
CA ARG A 195 2.34 -10.21 4.94
C ARG A 195 2.02 -10.30 6.44
N GLU A 196 2.28 -11.45 7.05
CA GLU A 196 2.09 -11.66 8.51
C GLU A 196 3.31 -11.17 9.31
N GLY A 197 4.43 -10.83 8.62
CA GLY A 197 5.63 -10.26 9.22
C GLY A 197 5.53 -8.75 9.38
N ILE A 198 6.58 -8.16 9.96
CA ILE A 198 6.62 -6.72 10.18
C ILE A 198 6.93 -5.98 8.86
N PHE A 199 6.18 -4.92 8.56
CA PHE A 199 6.55 -3.90 7.58
C PHE A 199 7.21 -2.74 8.31
N LEU A 200 8.52 -2.59 8.14
CA LEU A 200 9.31 -1.56 8.82
C LEU A 200 9.76 -0.48 7.83
N PRO A 201 9.17 0.73 7.86
CA PRO A 201 9.63 1.84 7.04
C PRO A 201 10.79 2.58 7.69
N LEU A 202 11.81 2.90 6.89
CA LEU A 202 12.94 3.75 7.26
C LEU A 202 13.12 4.85 6.21
N ASN A 203 13.15 6.11 6.66
CA ASN A 203 13.37 7.27 5.81
C ASN A 203 14.85 7.69 5.89
N CYS A 204 15.60 7.54 4.80
CA CYS A 204 17.03 7.81 4.75
C CYS A 204 17.42 9.28 5.02
N PRO A 205 16.70 10.30 4.49
CA PRO A 205 17.02 11.71 4.77
C PRO A 205 16.78 12.17 6.22
N ALA A 206 15.97 11.47 6.99
CA ALA A 206 15.46 11.95 8.28
C ALA A 206 16.51 11.94 9.41
N THR A 207 17.70 11.35 9.20
CA THR A 207 18.69 11.08 10.25
C THR A 207 20.12 11.43 9.83
N THR A 208 20.95 11.81 10.83
CA THR A 208 22.39 11.97 10.60
C THR A 208 23.04 10.62 10.23
N PRO A 209 24.17 10.58 9.51
CA PRO A 209 24.79 9.32 9.11
C PRO A 209 25.05 8.35 10.25
N THR A 210 25.50 8.84 11.40
CA THR A 210 25.77 8.01 12.60
C THR A 210 24.50 7.42 13.20
N LEU A 211 23.40 8.20 13.28
CA LEU A 211 22.13 7.71 13.76
C LEU A 211 21.51 6.72 12.78
N MET A 212 21.62 6.97 11.48
CA MET A 212 21.13 6.05 10.46
C MET A 212 21.85 4.70 10.53
N GLU A 213 23.17 4.69 10.77
CA GLU A 213 23.91 3.46 10.94
C GLU A 213 23.41 2.66 12.15
N SER A 214 23.20 3.37 13.25
CA SER A 214 22.63 2.78 14.47
C SER A 214 21.21 2.25 14.27
N GLU A 215 20.36 2.98 13.54
CA GLU A 215 18.98 2.55 13.23
C GLU A 215 18.98 1.31 12.32
N LEU A 216 19.82 1.28 11.27
CA LEU A 216 19.86 0.17 10.32
C LEU A 216 20.44 -1.11 10.92
N PHE A 217 21.62 -1.02 11.54
CA PHE A 217 22.40 -2.19 11.97
C PHE A 217 22.33 -2.46 13.47
N GLY A 218 21.85 -1.49 14.26
CA GLY A 218 21.87 -1.57 15.72
C GLY A 218 23.25 -1.28 16.30
N HIS A 219 23.34 -1.16 17.62
CA HIS A 219 24.59 -0.95 18.33
C HIS A 219 24.64 -1.68 19.67
N GLU A 220 25.85 -2.01 20.09
CA GLU A 220 26.11 -2.48 21.43
C GLU A 220 26.34 -1.29 22.37
N LYS A 221 26.13 -1.49 23.68
CA LYS A 221 26.40 -0.48 24.70
C LYS A 221 27.85 0.01 24.62
N GLY A 222 28.04 1.34 24.56
CA GLY A 222 29.36 1.95 24.48
C GLY A 222 29.96 2.05 23.05
N ALA A 223 29.20 1.70 22.01
CA ALA A 223 29.69 1.72 20.63
C ALA A 223 30.08 3.12 20.13
N PHE A 224 29.46 4.17 20.64
CA PHE A 224 29.76 5.58 20.35
C PHE A 224 29.33 6.47 21.54
N THR A 225 29.71 7.74 21.52
CA THR A 225 29.31 8.71 22.55
C THR A 225 27.81 8.91 22.54
N GLY A 226 27.13 8.45 23.60
CA GLY A 226 25.66 8.45 23.71
C GLY A 226 25.01 7.06 23.61
N ALA A 227 25.73 6.00 23.28
CA ALA A 227 25.24 4.63 23.27
C ALA A 227 25.16 4.07 24.71
N THR A 228 24.16 4.49 25.47
CA THR A 228 23.97 4.11 26.88
C THR A 228 23.50 2.68 27.04
N ASP A 229 22.71 2.19 26.07
CA ASP A 229 22.11 0.87 26.08
C ASP A 229 22.30 0.20 24.73
N ARG A 230 22.05 -1.13 24.67
CA ARG A 230 22.03 -1.89 23.43
C ARG A 230 20.77 -1.56 22.62
N HIS A 231 20.91 -1.36 21.31
CA HIS A 231 19.82 -1.12 20.37
C HIS A 231 19.77 -2.16 19.26
N GLN A 232 18.56 -2.67 18.96
CA GLN A 232 18.34 -3.58 17.84
C GLN A 232 18.08 -2.78 16.57
N GLY A 233 18.85 -3.05 15.50
CA GLY A 233 18.69 -2.38 14.20
C GLY A 233 17.47 -2.85 13.42
N CYS A 234 17.11 -2.06 12.38
CA CYS A 234 15.96 -2.36 11.50
C CYS A 234 16.05 -3.75 10.85
N PHE A 235 17.23 -4.24 10.52
CA PHE A 235 17.38 -5.58 9.98
C PHE A 235 16.98 -6.68 10.98
N GLU A 236 17.31 -6.52 12.25
CA GLU A 236 16.89 -7.45 13.29
C GLU A 236 15.37 -7.36 13.55
N GLN A 237 14.85 -6.13 13.60
CA GLN A 237 13.41 -5.89 13.85
C GLN A 237 12.52 -6.38 12.70
N ALA A 238 13.01 -6.29 11.45
CA ALA A 238 12.28 -6.70 10.25
C ALA A 238 12.51 -8.17 9.88
N ASP A 239 13.15 -8.97 10.74
CA ASP A 239 13.41 -10.39 10.44
C ASP A 239 12.12 -11.17 10.18
N GLY A 240 12.08 -11.94 9.10
CA GLY A 240 10.89 -12.61 8.60
C GLY A 240 9.89 -11.68 7.88
N GLY A 241 10.11 -10.37 7.88
CA GLY A 241 9.24 -9.33 7.32
C GLY A 241 9.81 -8.59 6.12
N THR A 242 9.47 -7.30 6.02
CA THR A 242 9.88 -6.40 4.92
C THR A 242 10.44 -5.10 5.48
N LEU A 243 11.64 -4.72 5.04
CA LEU A 243 12.25 -3.41 5.29
C LEU A 243 11.99 -2.52 4.07
N PHE A 244 11.35 -1.38 4.29
CA PHE A 244 11.15 -0.35 3.29
C PHE A 244 12.11 0.81 3.53
N LEU A 245 12.91 1.15 2.51
CA LEU A 245 13.86 2.25 2.54
C LEU A 245 13.36 3.36 1.62
N ASP A 246 12.94 4.48 2.20
CA ASP A 246 12.56 5.65 1.41
C ASP A 246 13.78 6.54 1.13
N GLU A 247 13.88 7.01 -0.11
CA GLU A 247 14.96 7.88 -0.63
C GLU A 247 16.36 7.26 -0.44
N ILE A 248 16.55 6.03 -0.93
CA ILE A 248 17.83 5.29 -0.82
C ILE A 248 19.03 6.05 -1.38
N THR A 249 18.83 6.94 -2.36
CA THR A 249 19.85 7.79 -2.97
C THR A 249 20.41 8.88 -2.04
N GLU A 250 19.77 9.13 -0.91
CA GLU A 250 20.26 10.06 0.12
C GLU A 250 21.11 9.35 1.19
N MET A 251 21.24 8.01 1.09
CA MET A 251 22.13 7.24 1.96
C MET A 251 23.59 7.46 1.58
N ALA A 252 24.45 7.72 2.56
CA ALA A 252 25.87 7.90 2.34
C ALA A 252 26.54 6.67 1.69
N ALA A 253 27.52 6.87 0.81
CA ALA A 253 28.15 5.80 0.02
C ALA A 253 28.76 4.68 0.89
N GLU A 254 29.35 5.04 2.05
CA GLU A 254 29.88 4.07 3.03
C GLU A 254 28.78 3.18 3.61
N MET A 255 27.63 3.78 3.88
CA MET A 255 26.46 3.08 4.38
C MET A 255 25.87 2.14 3.34
N GLN A 256 25.81 2.59 2.07
CA GLN A 256 25.37 1.73 0.95
C GLN A 256 26.24 0.48 0.83
N ALA A 257 27.57 0.58 1.08
CA ALA A 257 28.47 -0.57 1.05
C ALA A 257 28.19 -1.56 2.18
N LYS A 258 27.92 -1.08 3.40
CA LYS A 258 27.54 -1.93 4.55
C LYS A 258 26.17 -2.58 4.31
N PHE A 259 25.23 -1.83 3.77
CA PHE A 259 23.89 -2.31 3.43
C PHE A 259 23.96 -3.43 2.37
N LEU A 260 24.78 -3.26 1.31
CA LEU A 260 24.98 -4.27 0.29
C LEU A 260 25.49 -5.59 0.88
N ARG A 261 26.43 -5.55 1.82
CA ARG A 261 26.94 -6.74 2.50
C ARG A 261 25.81 -7.51 3.20
N VAL A 262 24.94 -6.82 3.92
CA VAL A 262 23.80 -7.49 4.59
C VAL A 262 22.86 -8.14 3.58
N LEU A 263 22.62 -7.51 2.42
CA LEU A 263 21.79 -8.08 1.35
C LEU A 263 22.42 -9.32 0.69
N GLU A 264 23.74 -9.41 0.66
CA GLU A 264 24.47 -10.55 0.07
C GLU A 264 24.63 -11.70 1.05
N GLU A 265 25.03 -11.39 2.28
CA GLU A 265 25.38 -12.38 3.30
C GLU A 265 24.17 -12.87 4.11
N GLY A 266 23.05 -12.11 4.13
CA GLY A 266 21.88 -12.41 4.97
C GLY A 266 22.20 -12.33 6.47
N GLN A 267 23.17 -11.50 6.85
CA GLN A 267 23.66 -11.39 8.21
C GLN A 267 23.93 -9.92 8.55
N VAL A 268 23.61 -9.53 9.77
CA VAL A 268 23.89 -8.19 10.30
C VAL A 268 24.85 -8.25 11.47
N ARG A 269 25.67 -7.21 11.59
CA ARG A 269 26.59 -7.03 12.73
C ARG A 269 26.34 -5.66 13.33
N ARG A 270 26.11 -5.60 14.65
CA ARG A 270 25.91 -4.35 15.37
C ARG A 270 27.19 -3.51 15.44
N ILE A 271 27.03 -2.19 15.48
CA ILE A 271 28.13 -1.26 15.71
C ILE A 271 28.76 -1.55 17.07
N GLY A 272 30.10 -1.65 17.10
CA GLY A 272 30.84 -1.99 18.34
C GLY A 272 30.75 -3.46 18.75
N GLY A 273 29.95 -4.28 18.07
CA GLY A 273 29.81 -5.72 18.34
C GLY A 273 30.65 -6.59 17.44
N ASN A 274 30.93 -7.84 17.87
CA ASN A 274 31.62 -8.87 17.08
C ASN A 274 30.72 -10.01 16.65
N THR A 275 29.49 -10.08 17.18
CA THR A 275 28.53 -11.14 16.90
C THR A 275 27.81 -10.89 15.57
N THR A 276 27.77 -11.91 14.73
CA THR A 276 27.02 -11.90 13.48
C THR A 276 25.64 -12.52 13.72
N ILE A 277 24.59 -11.84 13.28
CA ILE A 277 23.19 -12.22 13.51
C ILE A 277 22.58 -12.53 12.15
N PRO A 278 22.12 -13.77 11.89
CA PRO A 278 21.42 -14.10 10.66
C PRO A 278 20.06 -13.40 10.59
N VAL A 279 19.71 -12.86 9.43
CA VAL A 279 18.44 -12.18 9.19
C VAL A 279 17.87 -12.55 7.82
N SER A 280 16.55 -12.69 7.73
CA SER A 280 15.83 -12.97 6.50
C SER A 280 14.84 -11.84 6.22
N VAL A 281 15.30 -10.76 5.59
CA VAL A 281 14.51 -9.56 5.36
C VAL A 281 14.28 -9.36 3.86
N ARG A 282 13.01 -9.15 3.46
CA ARG A 282 12.70 -8.65 2.12
C ARG A 282 12.93 -7.16 2.07
N VAL A 283 13.61 -6.67 1.03
CA VAL A 283 13.89 -5.24 0.87
C VAL A 283 13.06 -4.64 -0.26
N VAL A 284 12.40 -3.51 0.04
CA VAL A 284 11.79 -2.61 -0.95
C VAL A 284 12.45 -1.26 -0.77
N ALA A 285 13.10 -0.74 -1.82
CA ALA A 285 13.76 0.57 -1.78
C ALA A 285 13.01 1.56 -2.67
N ALA A 286 12.97 2.83 -2.28
CA ALA A 286 12.35 3.90 -3.06
C ALA A 286 13.32 5.04 -3.32
N THR A 287 13.12 5.75 -4.44
CA THR A 287 13.87 6.96 -4.80
C THR A 287 12.99 7.92 -5.62
N ASN A 288 13.19 9.22 -5.42
CA ASN A 288 12.58 10.26 -6.24
C ASN A 288 13.40 10.59 -7.50
N ARG A 289 14.63 10.06 -7.62
CA ARG A 289 15.52 10.26 -8.76
C ARG A 289 15.44 9.08 -9.73
N PRO A 290 15.58 9.30 -11.04
CA PRO A 290 15.76 8.20 -11.97
C PRO A 290 17.00 7.38 -11.60
N PRO A 291 16.88 6.05 -11.36
CA PRO A 291 17.99 5.26 -10.82
C PRO A 291 19.26 5.30 -11.66
N ALA A 292 19.14 5.29 -13.00
CA ALA A 292 20.29 5.38 -13.90
C ALA A 292 21.04 6.73 -13.76
N THR A 293 20.32 7.82 -13.52
CA THR A 293 20.91 9.14 -13.27
C THR A 293 21.60 9.16 -11.90
N ALA A 294 20.96 8.61 -10.88
CA ALA A 294 21.53 8.53 -9.53
C ALA A 294 22.87 7.74 -9.51
N VAL A 295 22.98 6.67 -10.30
CA VAL A 295 24.23 5.91 -10.44
C VAL A 295 25.30 6.76 -11.14
N LYS A 296 24.97 7.47 -12.23
CA LYS A 296 25.91 8.36 -12.93
C LYS A 296 26.41 9.50 -12.05
N GLU A 297 25.56 10.04 -11.20
CA GLU A 297 25.89 11.12 -10.26
C GLU A 297 26.63 10.62 -9.00
N GLY A 298 26.84 9.32 -8.85
CA GLY A 298 27.48 8.74 -7.67
C GLY A 298 26.63 8.77 -6.40
N LYS A 299 25.33 9.08 -6.52
CA LYS A 299 24.35 9.05 -5.42
C LYS A 299 23.91 7.64 -5.07
N LEU A 300 23.99 6.71 -6.02
CA LEU A 300 23.71 5.30 -5.83
C LEU A 300 24.87 4.49 -6.40
N ARG A 301 25.43 3.60 -5.58
CA ARG A 301 26.49 2.68 -6.03
C ARG A 301 25.93 1.72 -7.07
N GLN A 302 26.70 1.43 -8.09
CA GLN A 302 26.31 0.56 -9.19
C GLN A 302 26.05 -0.89 -8.74
N ASP A 303 26.87 -1.41 -7.83
CA ASP A 303 26.72 -2.74 -7.26
C ASP A 303 25.41 -2.88 -6.47
N LEU A 304 25.11 -1.91 -5.61
CA LEU A 304 23.85 -1.86 -4.85
C LEU A 304 22.65 -1.70 -5.77
N PHE A 305 22.74 -0.87 -6.81
CA PHE A 305 21.66 -0.73 -7.79
C PHE A 305 21.30 -2.07 -8.42
N TYR A 306 22.26 -2.87 -8.90
CA TYR A 306 21.97 -4.17 -9.48
C TYR A 306 21.38 -5.16 -8.46
N ARG A 307 21.76 -5.08 -7.20
CA ARG A 307 21.21 -5.95 -6.15
C ARG A 307 19.76 -5.59 -5.77
N LEU A 308 19.42 -4.29 -5.80
CA LEU A 308 18.06 -3.80 -5.48
C LEU A 308 17.13 -3.85 -6.67
N SER A 309 17.65 -3.74 -7.90
CA SER A 309 16.86 -3.61 -9.13
C SER A 309 16.51 -4.95 -9.79
N VAL A 310 16.31 -6.01 -9.00
CA VAL A 310 15.76 -7.28 -9.54
C VAL A 310 14.41 -7.01 -10.20
N PHE A 311 13.60 -6.17 -9.56
CA PHE A 311 12.40 -5.59 -10.15
C PHE A 311 12.45 -4.07 -10.02
N ASN A 312 12.18 -3.39 -11.13
CA ASN A 312 12.02 -1.94 -11.19
C ASN A 312 10.56 -1.57 -11.43
N LEU A 313 10.03 -0.73 -10.56
CA LEU A 313 8.67 -0.23 -10.65
C LEU A 313 8.70 1.31 -10.67
N GLU A 314 8.27 1.89 -11.76
CA GLU A 314 8.17 3.33 -11.91
C GLU A 314 6.72 3.78 -11.69
N LEU A 315 6.52 4.71 -10.74
CA LEU A 315 5.23 5.31 -10.48
C LEU A 315 5.03 6.52 -11.40
N PRO A 316 3.96 6.53 -12.19
CA PRO A 316 3.67 7.67 -13.04
C PRO A 316 3.32 8.89 -12.19
N PRO A 317 3.76 10.09 -12.56
CA PRO A 317 3.35 11.32 -11.90
C PRO A 317 1.84 11.57 -12.12
N LEU A 318 1.23 12.36 -11.23
CA LEU A 318 -0.22 12.55 -11.24
C LEU A 318 -0.75 13.16 -12.56
N ARG A 319 0.02 14.02 -13.20
CA ARG A 319 -0.31 14.62 -14.53
C ARG A 319 -0.45 13.58 -15.65
N GLU A 320 0.21 12.43 -15.56
CA GLU A 320 0.12 11.33 -16.53
C GLU A 320 -1.05 10.37 -16.26
N ARG A 321 -1.75 10.54 -15.14
CA ARG A 321 -2.95 9.78 -14.77
C ARG A 321 -4.15 10.69 -14.58
N GLY A 322 -4.41 11.54 -15.59
CA GLY A 322 -5.45 12.58 -15.53
C GLY A 322 -6.83 12.10 -15.10
N GLU A 323 -7.23 10.88 -15.50
CA GLU A 323 -8.49 10.26 -15.05
C GLU A 323 -8.56 9.99 -13.54
N ASP A 324 -7.41 9.89 -12.87
CA ASP A 324 -7.34 9.61 -11.44
C ASP A 324 -7.44 10.90 -10.60
N ILE A 325 -7.17 12.08 -11.17
CA ILE A 325 -7.22 13.35 -10.44
C ILE A 325 -8.60 13.59 -9.80
N PRO A 326 -9.73 13.58 -10.55
CA PRO A 326 -11.04 13.78 -9.94
C PRO A 326 -11.45 12.63 -9.01
N LEU A 327 -11.00 11.40 -9.29
CA LEU A 327 -11.25 10.25 -8.44
C LEU A 327 -10.58 10.41 -7.07
N LEU A 328 -9.28 10.74 -7.06
CA LEU A 328 -8.50 10.98 -5.84
C LEU A 328 -8.99 12.21 -5.08
N ALA A 329 -9.35 13.29 -5.79
CA ALA A 329 -9.90 14.48 -5.17
C ALA A 329 -11.18 14.17 -4.40
N ARG A 330 -12.10 13.41 -5.01
CA ARG A 330 -13.34 12.96 -4.35
C ARG A 330 -13.05 12.09 -3.15
N TYR A 331 -12.20 11.08 -3.30
CA TYR A 331 -11.79 10.19 -2.22
C TYR A 331 -11.24 10.96 -1.01
N PHE A 332 -10.37 11.95 -1.23
CA PHE A 332 -9.82 12.75 -0.15
C PHE A 332 -10.86 13.69 0.47
N LEU A 333 -11.72 14.33 -0.33
CA LEU A 333 -12.79 15.19 0.20
C LEU A 333 -13.76 14.40 1.08
N GLU A 334 -14.17 13.21 0.67
CA GLU A 334 -15.03 12.33 1.46
C GLU A 334 -14.34 11.92 2.77
N SER A 335 -13.09 11.49 2.70
CA SER A 335 -12.30 11.10 3.88
C SER A 335 -12.11 12.26 4.87
N PHE A 336 -11.83 13.47 4.38
CA PHE A 336 -11.65 14.64 5.26
C PHE A 336 -12.99 15.18 5.78
N ALA A 337 -14.06 15.11 5.00
CA ALA A 337 -15.40 15.46 5.47
C ALA A 337 -15.81 14.56 6.65
N GLU A 338 -15.58 13.26 6.56
CA GLU A 338 -15.80 12.33 7.66
C GLU A 338 -14.91 12.66 8.88
N LYS A 339 -13.60 12.83 8.68
CA LYS A 339 -12.62 13.15 9.72
C LYS A 339 -12.99 14.41 10.50
N TYR A 340 -13.43 15.46 9.79
CA TYR A 340 -13.78 16.76 10.38
C TYR A 340 -15.27 16.92 10.68
N ARG A 341 -16.09 15.88 10.49
CA ARG A 341 -17.55 15.86 10.70
C ARG A 341 -18.25 16.98 9.92
N ARG A 342 -17.86 17.15 8.66
CA ARG A 342 -18.45 18.11 7.73
C ARG A 342 -19.21 17.38 6.62
N GLN A 343 -20.07 18.11 5.91
CA GLN A 343 -20.71 17.57 4.71
C GLN A 343 -19.72 17.55 3.55
N VAL A 344 -19.80 16.53 2.71
CA VAL A 344 -19.06 16.48 1.44
C VAL A 344 -19.64 17.54 0.51
N LEU A 345 -18.81 18.51 0.14
CA LEU A 345 -19.24 19.55 -0.77
C LEU A 345 -19.27 19.01 -2.21
N PRO A 346 -20.39 19.16 -2.93
CA PRO A 346 -20.42 18.96 -4.36
C PRO A 346 -19.55 20.00 -5.06
N TRP A 347 -19.05 19.69 -6.24
CA TRP A 347 -18.27 20.64 -7.01
C TRP A 347 -18.92 20.96 -8.33
N ALA A 348 -18.71 22.19 -8.80
CA ALA A 348 -19.15 22.66 -10.10
C ALA A 348 -18.21 22.21 -11.24
N THR A 349 -18.64 22.32 -12.47
CA THR A 349 -17.87 21.89 -13.65
C THR A 349 -16.58 22.69 -13.83
N ASP A 350 -16.56 23.97 -13.46
CA ASP A 350 -15.38 24.83 -13.48
C ASP A 350 -14.29 24.37 -12.50
N PHE A 351 -14.66 23.86 -11.33
CA PHE A 351 -13.75 23.24 -10.39
C PHE A 351 -13.09 22.00 -10.98
N SER A 352 -13.86 21.12 -11.64
CA SER A 352 -13.31 19.93 -12.31
C SER A 352 -12.30 20.31 -13.39
N THR A 353 -12.57 21.37 -14.14
CA THR A 353 -11.67 21.89 -15.17
C THR A 353 -10.38 22.45 -14.55
N ALA A 354 -10.49 23.19 -13.45
CA ALA A 354 -9.33 23.71 -12.72
C ALA A 354 -8.45 22.60 -12.15
N LEU A 355 -9.06 21.56 -11.56
CA LEU A 355 -8.34 20.36 -11.10
C LEU A 355 -7.56 19.66 -12.21
N ALA A 356 -8.18 19.47 -13.38
CA ALA A 356 -7.59 18.78 -14.51
C ALA A 356 -6.48 19.59 -15.20
N SER A 357 -6.56 20.92 -15.18
CA SER A 357 -5.58 21.81 -15.82
C SER A 357 -4.31 22.03 -14.99
N HIS A 358 -4.34 21.71 -13.70
CA HIS A 358 -3.18 21.90 -12.82
C HIS A 358 -2.16 20.77 -13.01
N SER A 359 -0.87 21.11 -13.00
CA SER A 359 0.24 20.17 -13.26
C SER A 359 0.59 19.26 -12.09
N TRP A 360 0.16 19.59 -10.87
CA TRP A 360 0.38 18.84 -9.64
C TRP A 360 1.85 18.48 -9.39
N PRO A 361 2.77 19.44 -9.25
CA PRO A 361 4.20 19.18 -9.06
C PRO A 361 4.48 18.39 -7.77
N GLY A 362 3.65 18.54 -6.73
CA GLY A 362 3.69 17.73 -5.50
C GLY A 362 2.86 16.45 -5.56
N ASN A 363 2.35 16.10 -6.76
CA ASN A 363 1.61 14.88 -7.03
C ASN A 363 0.41 14.64 -6.09
N VAL A 364 0.21 13.42 -5.63
CA VAL A 364 -0.91 13.02 -4.76
C VAL A 364 -0.82 13.69 -3.38
N ARG A 365 0.40 13.98 -2.90
CA ARG A 365 0.59 14.69 -1.62
C ARG A 365 0.04 16.12 -1.70
N GLU A 366 0.32 16.83 -2.78
CA GLU A 366 -0.22 18.18 -3.03
C GLU A 366 -1.74 18.15 -3.18
N LEU A 367 -2.27 17.25 -4.00
CA LEU A 367 -3.70 17.07 -4.18
C LEU A 367 -4.42 16.80 -2.84
N ARG A 368 -3.87 15.87 -2.05
CA ARG A 368 -4.42 15.54 -0.73
C ARG A 368 -4.47 16.76 0.19
N ASN A 369 -3.37 17.52 0.27
CA ASN A 369 -3.30 18.73 1.09
C ASN A 369 -4.27 19.82 0.59
N ALA A 370 -4.43 19.95 -0.72
CA ALA A 370 -5.40 20.86 -1.33
C ALA A 370 -6.84 20.48 -0.95
N MET A 371 -7.19 19.20 -1.04
CA MET A 371 -8.52 18.70 -0.67
C MET A 371 -8.79 18.82 0.85
N GLU A 372 -7.76 18.64 1.70
CA GLU A 372 -7.89 18.85 3.14
C GLU A 372 -8.22 20.32 3.46
N ARG A 373 -7.52 21.28 2.83
CA ARG A 373 -7.80 22.71 2.99
C ARG A 373 -9.22 23.06 2.53
N LEU A 374 -9.64 22.58 1.37
CA LEU A 374 -10.98 22.81 0.85
C LEU A 374 -12.07 22.23 1.75
N ALA A 375 -11.88 21.00 2.27
CA ALA A 375 -12.84 20.38 3.18
C ALA A 375 -13.05 21.19 4.47
N VAL A 376 -12.03 21.93 4.91
CA VAL A 376 -12.07 22.70 6.17
C VAL A 376 -12.50 24.17 5.92
N MET A 377 -12.00 24.81 4.87
CA MET A 377 -12.03 26.27 4.69
C MET A 377 -13.00 26.76 3.62
N ALA A 378 -13.50 25.92 2.72
CA ALA A 378 -14.41 26.36 1.68
C ALA A 378 -15.71 26.94 2.28
N PRO A 379 -16.07 28.19 1.92
CA PRO A 379 -17.17 28.91 2.58
C PRO A 379 -18.55 28.59 1.98
N GLY A 380 -18.59 28.04 0.75
CA GLY A 380 -19.83 27.89 -0.02
C GLY A 380 -20.44 26.49 0.05
N PRO A 381 -21.66 26.32 -0.47
CA PRO A 381 -22.31 25.02 -0.57
C PRO A 381 -21.73 24.12 -1.68
N ASN A 382 -20.99 24.71 -2.64
CA ASN A 382 -20.35 24.01 -3.76
C ASN A 382 -18.91 24.52 -3.91
N LEU A 383 -18.00 23.61 -4.29
CA LEU A 383 -16.63 23.99 -4.65
C LEU A 383 -16.57 24.58 -6.07
N THR A 384 -15.90 25.71 -6.22
CA THR A 384 -15.74 26.46 -7.46
C THR A 384 -14.28 26.58 -7.89
N ALA A 385 -14.01 27.01 -9.13
CA ALA A 385 -12.65 27.31 -9.59
C ALA A 385 -11.98 28.42 -8.78
N GLU A 386 -12.76 29.33 -8.18
CA GLU A 386 -12.25 30.38 -7.29
C GLU A 386 -11.74 29.83 -5.97
N ASP A 387 -12.51 28.91 -5.35
CA ASP A 387 -12.06 28.18 -4.16
C ASP A 387 -10.76 27.41 -4.44
N PHE A 388 -10.65 26.79 -5.64
CA PHE A 388 -9.42 26.12 -6.04
C PHE A 388 -8.23 27.09 -6.13
N LYS A 389 -8.41 28.25 -6.76
CA LYS A 389 -7.37 29.28 -6.83
C LYS A 389 -6.97 29.80 -5.46
N GLN A 390 -7.94 30.11 -4.63
CA GLN A 390 -7.72 30.68 -3.31
C GLN A 390 -7.01 29.70 -2.36
N PHE A 391 -7.46 28.44 -2.29
CA PHE A 391 -7.01 27.47 -1.28
C PHE A 391 -5.98 26.49 -1.79
N CYS A 392 -5.81 26.32 -3.11
CA CYS A 392 -4.88 25.34 -3.68
C CYS A 392 -3.68 25.99 -4.36
N LEU A 393 -3.87 27.09 -5.13
CA LEU A 393 -2.79 27.73 -5.90
C LEU A 393 -2.07 28.84 -5.12
N ASN A 394 -2.79 29.49 -4.21
CA ASN A 394 -2.21 30.40 -3.24
C ASN A 394 -2.28 29.70 -1.85
N PRO A 395 -1.40 28.75 -1.53
CA PRO A 395 -1.11 28.53 -0.15
C PRO A 395 -0.55 29.89 0.29
N GLN A 396 -1.36 30.71 1.02
CA GLN A 396 -0.70 31.76 1.76
C GLN A 396 0.40 31.06 2.51
N PRO A 397 1.68 31.37 2.27
CA PRO A 397 2.63 31.17 3.30
C PRO A 397 1.94 31.86 4.49
N GLN A 398 1.82 31.23 5.64
CA GLN A 398 1.98 32.03 6.83
C GLN A 398 3.29 32.77 6.54
N GLU A 399 3.17 34.01 6.12
CA GLU A 399 4.26 34.95 6.20
C GLU A 399 4.64 34.92 7.69
N THR A 400 5.57 34.04 8.03
CA THR A 400 6.64 34.49 8.89
C THR A 400 7.19 35.64 8.07
N PRO A 401 6.97 36.90 8.48
CA PRO A 401 7.59 38.00 7.78
C PRO A 401 9.06 37.61 7.69
N GLU A 402 9.58 37.46 6.46
CA GLU A 402 11.02 37.58 6.28
C GLU A 402 11.35 38.91 6.96
N VAL A 403 11.77 38.80 8.20
CA VAL A 403 12.40 39.89 8.88
C VAL A 403 13.71 40.02 8.12
N GLU A 404 13.71 40.85 7.06
CA GLU A 404 14.97 41.42 6.60
C GLU A 404 15.68 41.84 7.87
N PRO A 405 16.96 41.59 8.02
CA PRO A 405 17.68 41.96 9.24
C PRO A 405 17.66 43.46 9.35
N VAL A 406 16.56 43.99 9.89
CA VAL A 406 16.37 45.41 10.20
C VAL A 406 17.29 45.67 11.39
N SER A 407 18.06 46.70 11.30
CA SER A 407 18.91 47.09 12.46
C SER A 407 18.00 47.27 13.69
N LEU A 408 18.54 47.00 14.87
CA LEU A 408 17.78 47.13 16.12
C LEU A 408 17.14 48.55 16.24
N ALA A 409 17.81 49.57 15.70
CA ALA A 409 17.33 50.96 15.68
C ALA A 409 16.10 51.13 14.77
N GLU A 410 16.08 50.49 13.61
CA GLU A 410 14.95 50.49 12.66
C GLU A 410 13.74 49.73 13.19
N ALA A 411 13.95 48.55 13.79
CA ALA A 411 12.89 47.75 14.43
C ALA A 411 12.24 48.54 15.57
N GLU A 412 13.05 49.24 16.37
CA GLU A 412 12.59 50.08 17.47
C GLU A 412 11.79 51.30 16.95
N ARG A 413 12.26 51.96 15.89
CA ARG A 413 11.55 53.07 15.24
C ARG A 413 10.18 52.64 14.71
N GLN A 414 10.11 51.53 14.00
CA GLN A 414 8.84 50.98 13.49
C GLN A 414 7.86 50.61 14.62
N ALA A 415 8.37 50.03 15.73
CA ALA A 415 7.53 49.73 16.91
C ALA A 415 6.95 51.02 17.53
N ILE A 416 7.74 52.08 17.62
CA ILE A 416 7.31 53.38 18.16
C ILE A 416 6.28 54.02 17.23
N GLU A 417 6.49 54.02 15.91
CA GLU A 417 5.54 54.58 14.95
C GLU A 417 4.19 53.84 14.95
N ARG A 418 4.21 52.51 15.02
CA ARG A 418 2.99 51.69 15.15
C ARG A 418 2.23 51.94 16.42
N ALA A 419 2.92 52.07 17.56
CA ALA A 419 2.30 52.37 18.84
C ALA A 419 1.68 53.78 18.88
N LEU A 420 2.31 54.76 18.26
CA LEU A 420 1.76 56.12 18.11
C LEU A 420 0.54 56.14 17.21
N ALA A 421 0.59 55.45 16.08
CA ALA A 421 -0.54 55.35 15.17
C ALA A 421 -1.76 54.70 15.80
N SER A 422 -1.57 53.56 16.51
CA SER A 422 -2.64 52.83 17.22
C SER A 422 -3.19 53.58 18.45
N SER A 423 -2.46 54.53 19.02
CA SER A 423 -2.90 55.39 20.14
C SER A 423 -3.40 56.75 19.72
N GLY A 424 -3.62 57.04 18.43
CA GLY A 424 -4.08 58.28 17.90
C GLY A 424 -3.15 59.47 18.23
N GLY A 425 -1.84 59.25 18.34
CA GLY A 425 -0.83 60.24 18.67
C GLY A 425 -0.64 60.48 20.19
N ASN A 426 -1.36 59.75 21.03
CA ASN A 426 -1.22 59.93 22.51
C ASN A 426 0.05 59.22 23.03
N LYS A 427 1.09 60.01 23.30
CA LYS A 427 2.40 59.56 23.71
C LYS A 427 2.41 58.77 25.03
N THR A 428 1.49 59.09 25.95
CA THR A 428 1.40 58.38 27.22
C THR A 428 0.83 56.97 27.04
N GLN A 429 -0.14 56.85 26.15
CA GLN A 429 -0.75 55.57 25.83
C GLN A 429 0.18 54.70 24.95
N ALA A 430 0.89 55.31 24.01
CA ALA A 430 1.91 54.64 23.18
C ALA A 430 3.07 54.12 24.06
N ALA A 431 3.53 54.88 25.02
CA ALA A 431 4.57 54.45 25.99
C ALA A 431 4.12 53.23 26.81
N ARG A 432 2.85 53.18 27.21
CA ARG A 432 2.25 52.03 27.92
C ARG A 432 2.20 50.78 27.03
N LEU A 433 1.80 50.91 25.77
CA LEU A 433 1.79 49.81 24.80
C LEU A 433 3.17 49.22 24.53
N LEU A 434 4.20 50.08 24.55
CA LEU A 434 5.60 49.70 24.36
C LEU A 434 6.31 49.21 25.64
N GLY A 435 5.65 49.26 26.81
CA GLY A 435 6.26 48.87 28.07
C GLY A 435 7.39 49.81 28.54
N ILE A 436 7.44 51.07 28.05
CA ILE A 436 8.48 52.07 28.40
C ILE A 436 7.87 53.28 29.08
N THR A 437 8.72 54.13 29.68
CA THR A 437 8.24 55.36 30.29
C THR A 437 8.00 56.45 29.22
N PRO A 438 7.03 57.38 29.44
CA PRO A 438 6.81 58.50 28.52
C PRO A 438 8.05 59.38 28.31
N LYS A 439 8.94 59.44 29.29
CA LYS A 439 10.23 60.15 29.21
C LYS A 439 11.18 59.46 28.23
N THR A 440 11.25 58.14 28.27
CA THR A 440 12.04 57.32 27.34
C THR A 440 11.54 57.43 25.92
N LEU A 441 10.20 57.37 25.72
CA LEU A 441 9.58 57.56 24.41
C LEU A 441 9.90 58.92 23.79
N ASN A 442 9.77 59.99 24.58
CA ASN A 442 10.10 61.34 24.09
C ASN A 442 11.58 61.51 23.74
N ALA A 443 12.51 60.91 24.51
CA ALA A 443 13.93 60.94 24.21
C ALA A 443 14.23 60.21 22.89
N LYS A 444 13.61 59.06 22.63
CA LYS A 444 13.77 58.31 21.37
C LYS A 444 13.17 59.01 20.17
N LEU A 445 11.99 59.63 20.31
CA LEU A 445 11.39 60.45 19.27
C LEU A 445 12.25 61.69 18.93
N ALA A 446 12.93 62.27 19.90
CA ALA A 446 13.84 63.41 19.66
C ALA A 446 15.15 62.98 18.92
N LEU A 447 15.58 61.75 19.10
CA LEU A 447 16.69 61.14 18.34
C LEU A 447 16.32 60.90 16.89
N TYR A 448 15.15 60.33 16.63
CA TYR A 448 14.69 59.99 15.28
C TYR A 448 14.16 61.18 14.45
N ASN A 449 13.84 62.32 15.04
CA ASN A 449 13.46 63.56 14.34
C ASN A 449 14.67 64.46 14.00
N LYS A 450 15.90 64.04 14.33
CA LYS A 450 17.13 64.76 14.00
C LYS A 450 17.92 64.21 12.81
N GLU A 451 17.51 63.06 12.28
CA GLU A 451 17.92 62.50 11.01
C GLU A 451 16.83 62.79 9.94
#